data_dc844434b17d97265946a8b2c09c6134
#
_entry.id   dc844434b17d97265946a8b2c09c6134
#
_cell.length_a   1.000
_cell.length_b   1.000
_cell.length_c   1.000
_cell.angle_alpha   90.00
_cell.angle_beta   90.00
_cell.angle_gamma   90.00
#
_symmetry.space_group_name_H-M   'P 1'
#
loop_
_entity.id
_entity.type
_entity.pdbx_description
1 polymer ?
#
loop_
_entity_poly.entity_id
_entity_poly.type
_entity_poly.pdbx_seq_one_letter_code
_entity_poly.pdbx_strand_id
1 'polypeptide(L)'
;VKVIDCFPFYDEFLILDIRFRELYDVVDRFVIVESSETFSGIKKPLYLSECIKERYSQYADKIDIIIAPSMNYWDAWHREYFQKNHICRDNLKYLNLEDNDLILFSDADEIPKRSVIQNMKENGYNLNGGNLGGPTFYYKLNVLTTELSYRPKYMSYKNFTNHTSQRYMDQEIIPNAGWHFSYLKTPEKIQEKIKAFSHQEFNNDRINNIQNIKEKIDSVSDLFGRNEVLLSVVEIDDSFPEYIKENRELLKEWIA
;
A
#
# COMPACT_ATOMS: atom_id res chain seq x y z
N VAL A 1 -3.06 20.97 11.22
CA VAL A 1 -3.53 19.60 10.93
C VAL A 1 -2.32 18.69 10.85
N LYS A 2 -2.25 17.67 11.72
CA LYS A 2 -1.28 16.57 11.58
C LYS A 2 -1.79 15.58 10.53
N VAL A 3 -0.88 14.92 9.85
CA VAL A 3 -1.17 13.85 8.87
C VAL A 3 -0.53 12.56 9.35
N ILE A 4 -1.35 11.53 9.51
CA ILE A 4 -0.93 10.19 9.93
C ILE A 4 -1.16 9.23 8.77
N ASP A 5 -0.10 8.60 8.29
CA ASP A 5 -0.15 7.63 7.20
C ASP A 5 -0.09 6.21 7.76
N CYS A 6 -1.18 5.44 7.61
CA CYS A 6 -1.39 4.15 8.25
C CYS A 6 -1.54 3.03 7.23
N PHE A 7 -0.69 1.99 7.32
CA PHE A 7 -0.76 0.85 6.39
C PHE A 7 -0.17 -0.43 7.00
N PRO A 8 -0.65 -1.62 6.58
CA PRO A 8 0.01 -2.88 6.89
C PRO A 8 1.25 -3.07 6.01
N PHE A 9 2.26 -3.76 6.52
CA PHE A 9 3.49 -4.07 5.80
C PHE A 9 3.81 -5.57 5.85
N TYR A 10 4.23 -6.12 4.72
CA TYR A 10 4.71 -7.49 4.61
C TYR A 10 6.20 -7.54 4.26
N ASP A 11 6.55 -7.31 2.99
CA ASP A 11 7.94 -7.32 2.48
C ASP A 11 8.15 -6.37 1.27
N GLU A 12 7.27 -5.37 1.13
CA GLU A 12 7.23 -4.43 0.00
C GLU A 12 8.28 -3.31 0.14
N PHE A 13 9.56 -3.62 0.31
CA PHE A 13 10.61 -2.63 0.60
C PHE A 13 10.77 -1.56 -0.48
N LEU A 14 10.73 -1.90 -1.77
CA LEU A 14 10.81 -0.91 -2.85
C LEU A 14 9.62 0.06 -2.81
N ILE A 15 8.43 -0.46 -2.55
CA ILE A 15 7.22 0.35 -2.36
C ILE A 15 7.37 1.28 -1.16
N LEU A 16 7.90 0.77 -0.07
CA LEU A 16 8.14 1.56 1.15
C LEU A 16 9.16 2.68 0.90
N ASP A 17 10.23 2.41 0.14
CA ASP A 17 11.22 3.41 -0.26
C ASP A 17 10.56 4.53 -1.09
N ILE A 18 9.68 4.20 -2.04
CA ILE A 18 8.93 5.18 -2.84
C ILE A 18 7.96 5.97 -1.94
N ARG A 19 7.19 5.28 -1.08
CA ARG A 19 6.20 5.90 -0.19
C ARG A 19 6.83 6.89 0.77
N PHE A 20 7.93 6.54 1.43
CA PHE A 20 8.61 7.44 2.35
C PHE A 20 9.15 8.68 1.62
N ARG A 21 9.79 8.52 0.47
CA ARG A 21 10.32 9.65 -0.30
C ARG A 21 9.22 10.57 -0.82
N GLU A 22 8.08 10.01 -1.22
CA GLU A 22 6.94 10.80 -1.65
C GLU A 22 6.28 11.59 -0.50
N LEU A 23 6.19 11.00 0.70
CA LEU A 23 5.31 11.52 1.74
C LEU A 23 6.04 12.12 2.95
N TYR A 24 7.35 11.92 3.12
CA TYR A 24 8.05 12.29 4.35
C TYR A 24 7.85 13.75 4.77
N ASP A 25 7.87 14.69 3.83
CA ASP A 25 7.78 16.12 4.13
C ASP A 25 6.35 16.56 4.53
N VAL A 26 5.34 15.79 4.14
CA VAL A 26 3.92 16.16 4.36
C VAL A 26 3.23 15.34 5.43
N VAL A 27 3.80 14.17 5.78
CA VAL A 27 3.31 13.26 6.83
C VAL A 27 4.02 13.54 8.14
N ASP A 28 3.28 13.60 9.23
CA ASP A 28 3.82 13.81 10.58
C ASP A 28 4.21 12.47 11.24
N ARG A 29 3.46 11.39 10.99
CA ARG A 29 3.77 10.03 11.48
C ARG A 29 3.35 8.97 10.46
N PHE A 30 4.18 7.97 10.26
CA PHE A 30 3.86 6.71 9.60
C PHE A 30 3.56 5.66 10.66
N VAL A 31 2.35 5.13 10.68
CA VAL A 31 1.93 4.06 11.59
C VAL A 31 1.80 2.78 10.78
N ILE A 32 2.76 1.89 10.97
CA ILE A 32 2.91 0.69 10.15
C ILE A 32 2.54 -0.54 10.98
N VAL A 33 1.62 -1.34 10.49
CA VAL A 33 1.25 -2.60 11.15
C VAL A 33 2.03 -3.75 10.52
N GLU A 34 2.74 -4.50 11.35
CA GLU A 34 3.45 -5.70 10.97
C GLU A 34 2.98 -6.90 11.82
N SER A 35 3.05 -8.10 11.28
CA SER A 35 2.71 -9.34 11.99
C SER A 35 3.77 -10.41 11.75
N SER A 36 3.93 -11.33 12.69
CA SER A 36 4.79 -12.51 12.55
C SER A 36 4.13 -13.66 11.77
N GLU A 37 2.97 -13.40 11.14
CA GLU A 37 2.31 -14.33 10.24
C GLU A 37 1.67 -13.61 9.06
N THR A 38 1.54 -14.33 7.94
CA THR A 38 0.85 -13.86 6.74
C THR A 38 -0.67 -13.95 6.91
N PHE A 39 -1.43 -13.38 5.98
CA PHE A 39 -2.89 -13.56 6.00
C PHE A 39 -3.30 -15.02 5.79
N SER A 40 -2.53 -15.82 5.05
CA SER A 40 -2.77 -17.25 4.92
C SER A 40 -2.36 -18.09 6.16
N GLY A 41 -1.73 -17.45 7.17
CA GLY A 41 -1.32 -18.11 8.42
C GLY A 41 0.09 -18.71 8.41
N ILE A 42 0.90 -18.41 7.40
CA ILE A 42 2.30 -18.84 7.34
C ILE A 42 3.13 -17.93 8.26
N LYS A 43 3.97 -18.54 9.11
CA LYS A 43 4.88 -17.79 9.98
C LYS A 43 5.96 -17.09 9.17
N LYS A 44 6.31 -15.87 9.58
CA LYS A 44 7.34 -15.04 8.94
C LYS A 44 8.09 -14.19 9.95
N PRO A 45 9.30 -13.71 9.62
CA PRO A 45 10.00 -12.68 10.39
C PRO A 45 9.22 -11.36 10.43
N LEU A 46 9.57 -10.51 11.39
CA LEU A 46 9.14 -9.10 11.43
C LEU A 46 10.11 -8.28 10.58
N TYR A 47 9.95 -8.39 9.25
CA TYR A 47 10.92 -7.88 8.27
C TYR A 47 11.28 -6.40 8.46
N LEU A 48 10.28 -5.54 8.72
CA LEU A 48 10.53 -4.12 8.90
C LEU A 48 11.15 -3.85 10.28
N SER A 49 10.57 -4.43 11.33
CA SER A 49 11.05 -4.24 12.71
C SER A 49 12.50 -4.65 12.88
N GLU A 50 12.94 -5.71 12.19
CA GLU A 50 14.31 -6.22 12.25
C GLU A 50 15.31 -5.30 11.53
N CYS A 51 14.92 -4.58 10.48
CA CYS A 51 15.83 -3.76 9.67
C CYS A 51 15.63 -2.25 9.79
N ILE A 52 14.63 -1.78 10.54
CA ILE A 52 14.23 -0.36 10.58
C ILE A 52 15.40 0.58 10.93
N LYS A 53 16.22 0.20 11.90
CA LYS A 53 17.34 1.03 12.38
C LYS A 53 18.48 1.15 11.38
N GLU A 54 18.71 0.11 10.56
CA GLU A 54 19.78 0.10 9.57
C GLU A 54 19.31 0.73 8.26
N ARG A 55 18.15 0.29 7.77
CA ARG A 55 17.66 0.68 6.44
C ARG A 55 16.95 2.02 6.42
N TYR A 56 16.23 2.38 7.49
CA TYR A 56 15.34 3.53 7.54
C TYR A 56 15.67 4.52 8.66
N SER A 57 16.92 4.55 9.13
CA SER A 57 17.38 5.46 10.18
C SER A 57 17.03 6.93 9.93
N GLN A 58 17.07 7.36 8.67
CA GLN A 58 16.74 8.71 8.23
C GLN A 58 15.24 9.09 8.33
N TYR A 59 14.37 8.10 8.49
CA TYR A 59 12.92 8.27 8.64
C TYR A 59 12.41 7.84 10.01
N ALA A 60 13.30 7.31 10.86
CA ALA A 60 12.94 6.63 12.10
C ALA A 60 12.22 7.53 13.10
N ASP A 61 12.46 8.84 13.05
CA ASP A 61 11.81 9.85 13.88
C ASP A 61 10.30 9.98 13.63
N LYS A 62 9.83 9.55 12.45
CA LYS A 62 8.42 9.58 12.07
C LYS A 62 7.74 8.21 11.98
N ILE A 63 8.45 7.12 12.25
CA ILE A 63 7.92 5.76 12.09
C ILE A 63 7.53 5.15 13.44
N ASP A 64 6.29 4.68 13.53
CA ASP A 64 5.78 3.84 14.61
C ASP A 64 5.36 2.48 14.02
N ILE A 65 5.84 1.40 14.64
CA ILE A 65 5.47 0.03 14.24
C ILE A 65 4.56 -0.57 15.31
N ILE A 66 3.38 -1.02 14.88
CA ILE A 66 2.45 -1.78 15.69
C ILE A 66 2.56 -3.26 15.30
N ILE A 67 2.91 -4.10 16.27
CA ILE A 67 2.97 -5.54 16.02
C ILE A 67 1.60 -6.17 16.29
N ALA A 68 0.94 -6.61 15.23
CA ALA A 68 -0.27 -7.41 15.33
C ALA A 68 0.08 -8.83 15.77
N PRO A 69 -0.49 -9.34 16.88
CA PRO A 69 -0.19 -10.68 17.34
C PRO A 69 -0.71 -11.75 16.37
N SER A 70 -0.09 -12.92 16.41
CA SER A 70 -0.60 -14.10 15.69
C SER A 70 -1.95 -14.53 16.25
N MET A 71 -2.86 -14.91 15.36
CA MET A 71 -4.21 -15.37 15.73
C MET A 71 -4.52 -16.72 15.09
N ASN A 72 -5.10 -17.60 15.87
CA ASN A 72 -5.59 -18.90 15.39
C ASN A 72 -6.95 -18.77 14.72
N TYR A 73 -7.10 -17.87 13.75
CA TYR A 73 -8.28 -17.77 12.91
C TYR A 73 -8.30 -18.83 11.83
N TRP A 74 -9.49 -19.20 11.39
CA TRP A 74 -9.71 -20.33 10.50
C TRP A 74 -9.38 -20.01 9.05
N ASP A 75 -9.54 -18.74 8.65
CA ASP A 75 -9.33 -18.31 7.26
C ASP A 75 -8.47 -17.06 7.13
N ALA A 76 -8.04 -16.81 5.90
CA ALA A 76 -7.13 -15.75 5.55
C ALA A 76 -7.76 -14.36 5.66
N TRP A 77 -9.05 -14.22 5.38
CA TRP A 77 -9.76 -12.94 5.44
C TRP A 77 -9.90 -12.42 6.88
N HIS A 78 -10.19 -13.30 7.82
CA HIS A 78 -10.23 -12.94 9.23
C HIS A 78 -8.86 -12.47 9.74
N ARG A 79 -7.76 -13.14 9.31
CA ARG A 79 -6.41 -12.70 9.67
C ARG A 79 -6.07 -11.34 9.05
N GLU A 80 -6.43 -11.11 7.78
CA GLU A 80 -6.24 -9.82 7.13
C GLU A 80 -6.98 -8.72 7.88
N TYR A 81 -8.28 -8.90 8.15
CA TYR A 81 -9.10 -7.92 8.88
C TYR A 81 -8.55 -7.67 10.28
N PHE A 82 -8.14 -8.70 10.98
CA PHE A 82 -7.55 -8.57 12.30
C PHE A 82 -6.26 -7.75 12.25
N GLN A 83 -5.31 -8.10 11.38
CA GLN A 83 -4.05 -7.38 11.26
C GLN A 83 -4.29 -5.91 10.84
N LYS A 84 -5.09 -5.67 9.82
CA LYS A 84 -5.40 -4.31 9.35
C LYS A 84 -6.14 -3.48 10.40
N ASN A 85 -6.99 -4.07 11.24
CA ASN A 85 -7.72 -3.37 12.29
C ASN A 85 -6.88 -3.00 13.52
N HIS A 86 -5.58 -3.36 13.56
CA HIS A 86 -4.65 -2.71 14.47
C HIS A 86 -4.42 -1.24 14.08
N ILE A 87 -4.73 -0.86 12.84
CA ILE A 87 -4.94 0.54 12.43
C ILE A 87 -6.36 0.93 12.86
N CYS A 88 -6.49 1.40 14.09
CA CYS A 88 -7.75 1.84 14.65
C CYS A 88 -7.55 3.06 15.56
N ARG A 89 -8.62 3.79 15.80
CA ARG A 89 -8.60 5.01 16.60
C ARG A 89 -7.98 4.80 17.98
N ASP A 90 -8.26 3.67 18.63
CA ASP A 90 -7.74 3.38 19.96
C ASP A 90 -6.22 3.22 19.96
N ASN A 91 -5.67 2.59 18.97
CA ASN A 91 -4.22 2.40 18.82
C ASN A 91 -3.49 3.67 18.37
N LEU A 92 -4.19 4.72 17.94
CA LEU A 92 -3.61 6.03 17.58
C LEU A 92 -3.69 7.05 18.72
N LYS A 93 -4.31 6.74 19.86
CA LYS A 93 -4.49 7.69 20.99
C LYS A 93 -3.18 8.27 21.55
N TYR A 94 -2.10 7.51 21.51
CA TYR A 94 -0.79 7.96 22.00
C TYR A 94 -0.20 9.14 21.20
N LEU A 95 -0.69 9.38 19.97
CA LEU A 95 -0.26 10.48 19.11
C LEU A 95 -0.86 11.84 19.53
N ASN A 96 -1.81 11.84 20.46
CA ASN A 96 -2.52 13.04 20.92
C ASN A 96 -3.03 13.88 19.74
N LEU A 97 -3.90 13.27 18.94
CA LEU A 97 -4.46 13.86 17.71
C LEU A 97 -5.67 14.72 18.04
N GLU A 98 -5.82 15.80 17.27
CA GLU A 98 -7.00 16.65 17.28
C GLU A 98 -8.10 16.08 16.36
N ASP A 99 -9.35 16.48 16.59
CA ASP A 99 -10.52 16.00 15.85
C ASP A 99 -10.38 16.11 14.32
N ASN A 100 -9.72 17.16 13.85
CA ASN A 100 -9.50 17.48 12.45
C ASN A 100 -8.13 17.04 11.91
N ASP A 101 -7.36 16.23 12.64
CA ASP A 101 -6.15 15.63 12.09
C ASP A 101 -6.49 14.58 11.04
N LEU A 102 -5.67 14.51 10.00
CA LEU A 102 -5.89 13.70 8.81
C LEU A 102 -5.32 12.29 8.99
N ILE A 103 -6.16 11.29 8.89
CA ILE A 103 -5.76 9.88 8.84
C ILE A 103 -5.82 9.39 7.39
N LEU A 104 -4.68 9.00 6.85
CA LEU A 104 -4.56 8.25 5.61
C LEU A 104 -4.52 6.75 5.96
N PHE A 105 -5.24 5.92 5.23
CA PHE A 105 -5.22 4.47 5.48
C PHE A 105 -5.39 3.69 4.17
N SER A 106 -4.48 2.74 3.96
CA SER A 106 -4.36 2.03 2.68
C SER A 106 -3.59 0.73 2.83
N ASP A 107 -3.41 -0.03 1.75
CA ASP A 107 -2.34 -1.01 1.65
C ASP A 107 -1.00 -0.31 1.32
N ALA A 108 0.12 -0.97 1.59
CA ALA A 108 1.46 -0.35 1.42
C ALA A 108 1.70 0.14 -0.02
N ASP A 109 1.18 -0.57 -1.01
CA ASP A 109 1.35 -0.33 -2.45
C ASP A 109 0.34 0.70 -3.03
N GLU A 110 -0.52 1.27 -2.18
CA GLU A 110 -1.46 2.35 -2.51
C GLU A 110 -0.92 3.68 -1.96
N ILE A 111 -0.22 4.45 -2.78
CA ILE A 111 0.54 5.64 -2.34
C ILE A 111 -0.22 6.93 -2.70
N PRO A 112 -0.55 7.80 -1.72
CA PRO A 112 -1.14 9.11 -2.03
C PRO A 112 -0.11 10.07 -2.62
N LYS A 113 -0.55 11.04 -3.42
CA LYS A 113 0.32 12.10 -3.95
C LYS A 113 0.64 13.13 -2.88
N ARG A 114 1.91 13.49 -2.73
CA ARG A 114 2.40 14.58 -1.84
C ARG A 114 1.62 15.87 -2.04
N SER A 115 1.44 16.31 -3.29
CA SER A 115 0.77 17.57 -3.62
C SER A 115 -0.69 17.60 -3.15
N VAL A 116 -1.38 16.48 -3.22
CA VAL A 116 -2.77 16.37 -2.74
C VAL A 116 -2.82 16.46 -1.21
N ILE A 117 -1.93 15.75 -0.53
CA ILE A 117 -1.87 15.79 0.94
C ILE A 117 -1.47 17.18 1.44
N GLN A 118 -0.53 17.83 0.78
CA GLN A 118 -0.15 19.20 1.10
C GLN A 118 -1.33 20.16 0.91
N ASN A 119 -2.05 20.06 -0.20
CA ASN A 119 -3.24 20.87 -0.42
C ASN A 119 -4.32 20.66 0.65
N MET A 120 -4.52 19.42 1.10
CA MET A 120 -5.43 19.10 2.20
C MET A 120 -5.01 19.75 3.53
N LYS A 121 -3.70 19.79 3.81
CA LYS A 121 -3.16 20.47 5.02
C LYS A 121 -3.40 21.98 4.98
N GLU A 122 -3.22 22.60 3.83
CA GLU A 122 -3.25 24.05 3.65
C GLU A 122 -4.67 24.60 3.48
N ASN A 123 -5.51 23.92 2.72
CA ASN A 123 -6.83 24.40 2.31
C ASN A 123 -8.00 23.65 2.94
N GLY A 124 -7.70 22.63 3.76
CA GLY A 124 -8.72 21.78 4.38
C GLY A 124 -9.17 20.64 3.47
N TYR A 125 -9.97 19.76 4.02
CA TYR A 125 -10.47 18.55 3.35
C TYR A 125 -11.84 18.13 3.91
N ASN A 126 -12.54 17.24 3.20
CA ASN A 126 -13.80 16.69 3.67
C ASN A 126 -13.57 15.79 4.91
N LEU A 127 -14.04 16.24 6.08
CA LEU A 127 -13.84 15.54 7.36
C LEU A 127 -14.48 14.15 7.40
N ASN A 128 -15.52 13.92 6.57
CA ASN A 128 -16.17 12.60 6.45
C ASN A 128 -15.37 11.62 5.58
N GLY A 129 -14.25 12.10 5.02
CA GLY A 129 -13.32 11.28 4.26
C GLY A 129 -13.63 11.18 2.77
N GLY A 130 -12.78 10.44 2.07
CA GLY A 130 -12.86 10.21 0.64
C GLY A 130 -11.84 9.20 0.16
N ASN A 131 -11.83 9.01 -1.15
CA ASN A 131 -10.92 8.13 -1.86
C ASN A 131 -9.91 8.96 -2.68
N LEU A 132 -8.64 8.59 -2.62
CA LEU A 132 -7.57 9.18 -3.44
C LEU A 132 -7.35 8.29 -4.67
N GLY A 133 -8.17 8.51 -5.71
CA GLY A 133 -8.15 7.68 -6.91
C GLY A 133 -6.94 7.94 -7.80
N GLY A 134 -6.47 6.90 -8.50
CA GLY A 134 -5.35 7.01 -9.41
C GLY A 134 -5.11 5.79 -10.28
N PRO A 135 -4.06 5.82 -11.12
CA PRO A 135 -3.69 4.70 -11.97
C PRO A 135 -3.20 3.50 -11.16
N THR A 136 -3.44 2.31 -11.70
CA THR A 136 -2.91 1.05 -11.18
C THR A 136 -1.83 0.52 -12.13
N PHE A 137 -0.68 0.17 -11.58
CA PHE A 137 0.44 -0.43 -12.30
C PHE A 137 0.69 -1.86 -11.79
N TYR A 138 1.05 -2.78 -12.72
CA TYR A 138 1.34 -4.16 -12.39
C TYR A 138 2.79 -4.52 -12.73
N TYR A 139 3.44 -5.30 -11.88
CA TYR A 139 4.76 -5.92 -12.05
C TYR A 139 5.93 -4.95 -12.16
N LYS A 140 5.77 -3.89 -12.94
CA LYS A 140 6.76 -2.85 -13.20
C LYS A 140 6.17 -1.48 -12.90
N LEU A 141 7.02 -0.51 -12.65
CA LEU A 141 6.61 0.85 -12.28
C LEU A 141 5.77 1.54 -13.36
N ASN A 142 5.97 1.15 -14.62
CA ASN A 142 5.33 1.78 -15.79
C ASN A 142 4.48 0.83 -16.63
N VAL A 143 4.05 -0.29 -16.09
CA VAL A 143 3.05 -1.18 -16.72
C VAL A 143 1.67 -0.82 -16.18
N LEU A 144 1.00 0.08 -16.91
CA LEU A 144 -0.32 0.61 -16.58
C LEU A 144 -1.42 -0.42 -16.88
N THR A 145 -2.41 -0.54 -16.00
CA THR A 145 -3.63 -1.34 -16.24
C THR A 145 -4.82 -0.44 -16.57
N THR A 146 -5.87 -1.01 -17.16
CA THR A 146 -7.16 -0.32 -17.35
C THR A 146 -7.95 -0.17 -16.04
N GLU A 147 -7.52 -0.83 -14.96
CA GLU A 147 -8.14 -0.70 -13.64
C GLU A 147 -7.71 0.62 -12.97
N LEU A 148 -8.68 1.39 -12.50
CA LEU A 148 -8.41 2.54 -11.64
C LEU A 148 -8.46 2.11 -10.18
N SER A 149 -7.49 2.56 -9.41
CA SER A 149 -7.58 2.45 -7.96
C SER A 149 -8.45 3.57 -7.39
N TYR A 150 -9.29 3.22 -6.42
CA TYR A 150 -10.02 4.16 -5.57
C TYR A 150 -9.41 4.19 -4.17
N ARG A 151 -8.11 4.01 -4.09
CA ARG A 151 -7.29 3.98 -2.88
C ARG A 151 -6.01 4.81 -3.11
N PRO A 152 -5.38 5.33 -2.05
CA PRO A 152 -5.69 5.27 -0.61
C PRO A 152 -7.02 5.91 -0.21
N LYS A 153 -7.39 5.75 1.06
CA LYS A 153 -8.47 6.50 1.69
C LYS A 153 -7.96 7.51 2.72
N TYR A 154 -8.79 8.51 2.99
CA TYR A 154 -8.53 9.48 4.04
C TYR A 154 -9.78 9.79 4.85
N MET A 155 -9.60 10.24 6.09
CA MET A 155 -10.68 10.66 6.98
C MET A 155 -10.14 11.54 8.11
N SER A 156 -10.98 12.36 8.74
CA SER A 156 -10.60 13.06 9.97
C SER A 156 -10.48 12.06 11.14
N TYR A 157 -9.58 12.34 12.08
CA TYR A 157 -9.41 11.50 13.27
C TYR A 157 -10.72 11.34 14.06
N LYS A 158 -11.53 12.41 14.14
CA LYS A 158 -12.85 12.36 14.78
C LYS A 158 -13.75 11.26 14.20
N ASN A 159 -13.75 11.10 12.89
CA ASN A 159 -14.63 10.18 12.17
C ASN A 159 -13.99 8.81 11.92
N PHE A 160 -12.67 8.70 12.10
CA PHE A 160 -11.94 7.45 11.91
C PHE A 160 -12.23 6.46 13.03
N THR A 161 -12.56 5.22 12.69
CA THR A 161 -12.75 4.11 13.63
C THR A 161 -11.67 3.03 13.48
N ASN A 162 -11.63 2.38 12.33
CA ASN A 162 -10.59 1.41 12.00
C ASN A 162 -10.47 1.23 10.47
N HIS A 163 -9.37 0.60 10.04
CA HIS A 163 -9.03 0.42 8.64
C HIS A 163 -10.12 -0.30 7.84
N THR A 164 -10.54 -1.50 8.25
CA THR A 164 -11.38 -2.35 7.40
C THR A 164 -12.83 -1.88 7.33
N SER A 165 -13.41 -1.38 8.42
CA SER A 165 -14.80 -0.91 8.40
C SER A 165 -15.00 0.30 7.47
N GLN A 166 -13.94 1.10 7.27
CA GLN A 166 -14.01 2.32 6.47
C GLN A 166 -13.40 2.16 5.07
N ARG A 167 -12.56 1.15 4.85
CA ARG A 167 -11.96 0.87 3.54
C ARG A 167 -13.00 0.68 2.43
N TYR A 168 -14.14 0.08 2.76
CA TYR A 168 -15.20 -0.26 1.80
C TYR A 168 -16.37 0.73 1.79
N MET A 169 -16.29 1.82 2.54
CA MET A 169 -17.32 2.87 2.47
C MET A 169 -17.31 3.53 1.09
N ASP A 170 -18.49 3.73 0.53
CA ASP A 170 -18.66 4.53 -0.69
C ASP A 170 -18.53 6.02 -0.34
N GLN A 171 -17.55 6.66 -0.93
CA GLN A 171 -17.19 8.05 -0.65
C GLN A 171 -16.72 8.75 -1.93
N GLU A 172 -16.72 10.08 -1.90
CA GLU A 172 -16.21 10.90 -2.98
C GLU A 172 -14.80 10.50 -3.40
N ILE A 173 -14.52 10.54 -4.71
CA ILE A 173 -13.23 10.20 -5.28
C ILE A 173 -12.55 11.49 -5.73
N ILE A 174 -11.35 11.75 -5.21
CA ILE A 174 -10.44 12.76 -5.75
C ILE A 174 -9.62 12.08 -6.83
N PRO A 175 -9.79 12.42 -8.11
CA PRO A 175 -9.06 11.77 -9.20
C PRO A 175 -7.59 12.20 -9.22
N ASN A 176 -6.72 11.36 -9.77
CA ASN A 176 -5.28 11.59 -9.87
C ASN A 176 -4.60 11.96 -8.55
N ALA A 177 -5.08 11.41 -7.43
CA ALA A 177 -4.64 11.73 -6.08
C ALA A 177 -3.70 10.70 -5.46
N GLY A 178 -3.39 9.63 -6.17
CA GLY A 178 -2.48 8.57 -5.72
C GLY A 178 -2.07 7.64 -6.84
N TRP A 179 -1.36 6.58 -6.49
CA TRP A 179 -0.95 5.48 -7.36
C TRP A 179 -1.14 4.16 -6.63
N HIS A 180 -1.38 3.09 -7.40
CA HIS A 180 -1.35 1.72 -6.90
C HIS A 180 -0.33 0.90 -7.69
N PHE A 181 0.76 0.45 -7.04
CA PHE A 181 1.83 -0.35 -7.63
C PHE A 181 1.70 -1.82 -7.23
N SER A 182 0.78 -2.53 -7.87
CA SER A 182 0.48 -3.92 -7.52
C SER A 182 1.51 -4.88 -8.10
N TYR A 183 1.86 -5.92 -7.33
CA TYR A 183 2.81 -6.97 -7.76
C TYR A 183 4.18 -6.46 -8.21
N LEU A 184 4.65 -5.30 -7.73
CA LEU A 184 5.99 -4.78 -8.00
C LEU A 184 7.04 -5.64 -7.28
N LYS A 185 7.26 -6.85 -7.79
CA LYS A 185 8.09 -7.89 -7.19
C LYS A 185 8.67 -8.79 -8.29
N THR A 186 9.74 -9.55 -7.96
CA THR A 186 10.22 -10.62 -8.85
C THR A 186 9.17 -11.74 -8.98
N PRO A 187 9.21 -12.56 -10.04
CA PRO A 187 8.27 -13.68 -10.21
C PRO A 187 8.19 -14.59 -8.98
N GLU A 188 9.33 -14.89 -8.36
CA GLU A 188 9.43 -15.72 -7.15
C GLU A 188 8.71 -15.04 -5.97
N LYS A 189 8.88 -13.72 -5.81
CA LYS A 189 8.22 -12.94 -4.76
C LYS A 189 6.72 -12.73 -5.03
N ILE A 190 6.31 -12.67 -6.29
CA ILE A 190 4.88 -12.69 -6.65
C ILE A 190 4.25 -14.03 -6.25
N GLN A 191 4.95 -15.14 -6.51
CA GLN A 191 4.51 -16.47 -6.07
C GLN A 191 4.36 -16.55 -4.56
N GLU A 192 5.33 -16.02 -3.80
CA GLU A 192 5.25 -15.93 -2.33
C GLU A 192 4.06 -15.05 -1.87
N LYS A 193 3.84 -13.89 -2.51
CA LYS A 193 2.70 -13.00 -2.21
C LYS A 193 1.36 -13.72 -2.42
N ILE A 194 1.21 -14.51 -3.51
CA ILE A 194 -0.01 -15.29 -3.77
C ILE A 194 -0.23 -16.38 -2.70
N LYS A 195 0.83 -16.98 -2.17
CA LYS A 195 0.73 -17.92 -1.04
C LYS A 195 0.36 -17.24 0.27
N ALA A 196 0.71 -15.97 0.44
CA ALA A 196 0.63 -15.23 1.69
C ALA A 196 -0.67 -14.42 1.88
N PHE A 197 -1.30 -13.96 0.78
CA PHE A 197 -2.45 -13.05 0.82
C PHE A 197 -3.78 -13.77 1.13
N SER A 198 -4.86 -13.03 1.29
CA SER A 198 -6.18 -13.57 1.67
C SER A 198 -6.93 -14.25 0.54
N HIS A 199 -6.66 -13.88 -0.71
CA HIS A 199 -7.29 -14.43 -1.91
C HIS A 199 -6.76 -15.83 -2.28
N GLN A 200 -6.94 -16.80 -1.39
CA GLN A 200 -6.41 -18.17 -1.55
C GLN A 200 -7.03 -18.93 -2.73
N GLU A 201 -8.13 -18.47 -3.31
CA GLU A 201 -8.70 -18.99 -4.56
C GLU A 201 -7.73 -18.87 -5.75
N PHE A 202 -6.80 -17.90 -5.71
CA PHE A 202 -5.75 -17.75 -6.73
C PHE A 202 -4.49 -18.59 -6.44
N ASN A 203 -4.37 -19.17 -5.26
CA ASN A 203 -3.23 -20.00 -4.90
C ASN A 203 -3.42 -21.45 -5.44
N ASN A 204 -3.39 -21.60 -6.73
CA ASN A 204 -3.56 -22.85 -7.45
C ASN A 204 -2.49 -23.02 -8.55
N ASP A 205 -2.28 -24.23 -9.05
CA ASP A 205 -1.22 -24.57 -10.00
C ASP A 205 -1.30 -23.79 -11.34
N ARG A 206 -2.46 -23.31 -11.73
CA ARG A 206 -2.65 -22.53 -12.96
C ARG A 206 -2.14 -21.11 -12.79
N ILE A 207 -2.41 -20.44 -11.66
CA ILE A 207 -2.08 -19.03 -11.43
C ILE A 207 -0.75 -18.93 -10.71
N ASN A 208 -0.60 -19.62 -9.58
CA ASN A 208 0.58 -19.58 -8.72
C ASN A 208 1.69 -20.53 -9.21
N ASN A 209 2.00 -20.47 -10.48
CA ASN A 209 3.08 -21.20 -11.14
C ASN A 209 4.11 -20.21 -11.66
N ILE A 210 5.37 -20.43 -11.33
CA ILE A 210 6.45 -19.48 -11.64
C ILE A 210 6.63 -19.24 -13.14
N GLN A 211 6.44 -20.28 -13.96
CA GLN A 211 6.52 -20.15 -15.41
C GLN A 211 5.37 -19.30 -15.95
N ASN A 212 4.14 -19.54 -15.47
CA ASN A 212 2.98 -18.72 -15.83
C ASN A 212 3.17 -17.25 -15.40
N ILE A 213 3.70 -17.01 -14.18
CA ILE A 213 3.95 -15.64 -13.69
C ILE A 213 4.97 -14.94 -14.61
N LYS A 214 6.06 -15.60 -14.98
CA LYS A 214 7.06 -15.06 -15.92
C LYS A 214 6.44 -14.73 -17.29
N GLU A 215 5.69 -15.67 -17.87
CA GLU A 215 5.00 -15.47 -19.15
C GLU A 215 4.03 -14.27 -19.10
N LYS A 216 3.31 -14.10 -17.99
CA LYS A 216 2.39 -12.95 -17.81
C LYS A 216 3.11 -11.62 -17.71
N ILE A 217 4.24 -11.56 -17.01
CA ILE A 217 5.09 -10.37 -16.94
C ILE A 217 5.67 -10.05 -18.32
N ASP A 218 6.26 -11.03 -18.99
CA ASP A 218 6.92 -10.86 -20.29
C ASP A 218 5.94 -10.46 -21.40
N SER A 219 4.71 -11.01 -21.37
CA SER A 219 3.65 -10.68 -22.32
C SER A 219 2.81 -9.46 -21.94
N VAL A 220 3.14 -8.78 -20.82
CA VAL A 220 2.40 -7.62 -20.32
C VAL A 220 0.90 -7.93 -20.24
N SER A 221 0.52 -9.02 -19.57
CA SER A 221 -0.86 -9.50 -19.50
C SER A 221 -1.29 -9.78 -18.06
N ASP A 222 -2.61 -9.75 -17.80
CA ASP A 222 -3.16 -9.95 -16.46
C ASP A 222 -2.82 -11.34 -15.90
N LEU A 223 -2.35 -11.36 -14.65
CA LEU A 223 -1.93 -12.58 -13.94
C LEU A 223 -3.09 -13.56 -13.73
N PHE A 224 -4.27 -13.02 -13.49
CA PHE A 224 -5.46 -13.79 -13.13
C PHE A 224 -6.31 -14.20 -14.35
N GLY A 225 -5.93 -13.74 -15.55
CA GLY A 225 -6.62 -14.07 -16.81
C GLY A 225 -7.96 -13.35 -16.98
N ARG A 226 -8.09 -12.15 -16.41
CA ARG A 226 -9.27 -11.30 -16.57
C ARG A 226 -9.19 -10.57 -17.93
N ASN A 227 -10.11 -10.87 -18.84
CA ASN A 227 -10.07 -10.35 -20.20
C ASN A 227 -10.32 -8.84 -20.29
N GLU A 228 -11.00 -8.28 -19.31
CA GLU A 228 -11.31 -6.84 -19.20
C GLU A 228 -10.14 -6.01 -18.67
N VAL A 229 -9.13 -6.64 -18.08
CA VAL A 229 -7.95 -5.98 -17.55
C VAL A 229 -6.83 -6.00 -18.57
N LEU A 230 -6.65 -4.88 -19.25
CA LEU A 230 -5.58 -4.70 -20.24
C LEU A 230 -4.40 -4.00 -19.62
N LEU A 231 -3.20 -4.44 -19.98
CA LEU A 231 -1.94 -3.85 -19.53
C LEU A 231 -1.22 -3.22 -20.73
N SER A 232 -0.52 -2.12 -20.48
CA SER A 232 0.32 -1.43 -21.47
C SER A 232 1.53 -0.79 -20.80
N VAL A 233 2.65 -0.79 -21.52
CA VAL A 233 3.85 -0.03 -21.10
C VAL A 233 3.62 1.44 -21.43
N VAL A 234 3.85 2.31 -20.47
CA VAL A 234 3.75 3.76 -20.64
C VAL A 234 5.08 4.44 -20.33
N GLU A 235 5.30 5.64 -20.89
CA GLU A 235 6.46 6.45 -20.52
C GLU A 235 6.31 6.98 -19.10
N ILE A 236 7.45 7.07 -18.40
CA ILE A 236 7.50 7.72 -17.09
C ILE A 236 7.57 9.23 -17.32
N ASP A 237 6.50 9.92 -17.02
CA ASP A 237 6.36 11.37 -17.18
C ASP A 237 6.15 12.09 -15.83
N ASP A 238 5.73 13.35 -15.87
CA ASP A 238 5.51 14.16 -14.66
C ASP A 238 4.35 13.70 -13.77
N SER A 239 3.55 12.75 -14.22
CA SER A 239 2.47 12.15 -13.42
C SER A 239 2.96 11.14 -12.39
N PHE A 240 4.23 10.67 -12.52
CA PHE A 240 4.83 9.68 -11.63
C PHE A 240 5.43 10.33 -10.36
N PRO A 241 5.65 9.52 -9.28
CA PRO A 241 6.41 9.97 -8.11
C PRO A 241 7.78 10.53 -8.49
N GLU A 242 8.19 11.63 -7.86
CA GLU A 242 9.47 12.30 -8.15
C GLU A 242 10.65 11.34 -8.05
N TYR A 243 10.67 10.52 -7.02
CA TYR A 243 11.72 9.51 -6.83
C TYR A 243 11.89 8.57 -8.02
N ILE A 244 10.80 8.14 -8.64
CA ILE A 244 10.85 7.25 -9.82
C ILE A 244 11.44 7.99 -11.02
N LYS A 245 11.04 9.25 -11.23
CA LYS A 245 11.53 10.07 -12.35
C LYS A 245 13.03 10.33 -12.28
N GLU A 246 13.51 10.66 -11.09
CA GLU A 246 14.92 11.02 -10.84
C GLU A 246 15.86 9.81 -10.78
N ASN A 247 15.35 8.61 -10.48
CA ASN A 247 16.17 7.43 -10.22
C ASN A 247 15.95 6.29 -11.23
N ARG A 248 15.63 6.61 -12.48
CA ARG A 248 15.33 5.61 -13.53
C ARG A 248 16.42 4.58 -13.71
N GLU A 249 17.70 4.99 -13.69
CA GLU A 249 18.83 4.06 -13.83
C GLU A 249 18.95 3.11 -12.63
N LEU A 250 18.73 3.62 -11.42
CA LEU A 250 18.70 2.79 -10.21
C LEU A 250 17.52 1.80 -10.22
N LEU A 251 16.40 2.21 -10.79
CA LEU A 251 15.13 1.47 -10.84
C LEU A 251 14.93 0.70 -12.15
N LYS A 252 15.94 0.62 -13.03
CA LYS A 252 15.82 0.03 -14.37
C LYS A 252 15.29 -1.41 -14.40
N GLU A 253 15.59 -2.21 -13.37
CA GLU A 253 15.04 -3.57 -13.25
C GLU A 253 13.51 -3.58 -13.01
N TRP A 254 12.96 -2.45 -12.54
CA TRP A 254 11.54 -2.26 -12.24
C TRP A 254 10.81 -1.42 -13.29
N ILE A 255 11.46 -1.08 -14.38
CA ILE A 255 10.89 -0.35 -15.53
C ILE A 255 10.86 -1.31 -16.72
N ALA A 256 9.74 -1.29 -17.49
CA ALA A 256 9.55 -2.11 -18.70
C ALA A 256 10.04 -1.35 -19.96
#